data_4ef9f954560daaf5097060a7b54bf852
#
_entry.id   4ef9f954560daaf5097060a7b54bf852
#
_cell.length_a   1.000
_cell.length_b   1.000
_cell.length_c   1.000
_cell.angle_alpha   90.00
_cell.angle_beta   90.00
_cell.angle_gamma   90.00
#
_symmetry.space_group_name_H-M   'P 1'
#
loop_
_entity.id
_entity.type
_entity.pdbx_description
1 polymer ?
#
loop_
_entity_poly.entity_id
_entity_poly.type
_entity_poly.pdbx_seq_one_letter_code
_entity_poly.pdbx_strand_id
1 'polypeptide(L)'
;LKKTINSGKLHKNIISGVFMKFFEPKNYKEHLSTIDTQVAIKLVKDNFEKLLAKELHLTRVSAPLFVLNNSGLNDNLNGIENPVSFTIKDIPDEPVEIVHSLAKWKRMALAKYGLSPTQGLYTDMNAIRKDEELDNTHSIYVDQWDWELIIKKENRNLDFLKNIVNRIWLVLKKIEEIILERFPALPPQLPENIIFITSQELEDKYPNLTPSEREAEATKEHKAIFVMQVGKKLLSGIRHDKRAPDYDDWELNGDIIVWSHVLEMPIELSSMGIRVDENALKYQLEELKVTDRLNLDFHKKLMDNKLPLTIGGGIGQSRICMFFLQKAHIGQVHASLWDNETIELCKKANIILL
;
A
#
# COMPACT_ATOMS: atom_id res chain seq x y z
N LEU A 1 -13.84 44.30 -9.14
CA LEU A 1 -12.95 44.19 -7.99
C LEU A 1 -12.44 42.75 -7.92
N LYS A 2 -11.28 42.53 -8.59
CA LYS A 2 -10.51 41.27 -8.50
C LYS A 2 -9.86 41.23 -7.11
N LYS A 3 -10.29 40.35 -6.23
CA LYS A 3 -9.52 39.98 -5.05
C LYS A 3 -8.56 38.83 -5.41
N THR A 4 -7.29 39.15 -5.43
CA THR A 4 -6.16 38.26 -5.46
C THR A 4 -6.28 37.32 -4.23
N ILE A 5 -6.51 36.05 -4.43
CA ILE A 5 -6.44 35.04 -3.36
C ILE A 5 -5.01 34.50 -3.36
N ASN A 6 -4.24 35.03 -2.43
CA ASN A 6 -2.92 34.55 -2.08
C ASN A 6 -3.09 33.54 -0.97
N SER A 7 -2.72 32.29 -1.20
CA SER A 7 -2.21 31.32 -0.19
C SER A 7 -2.30 29.93 -0.75
N GLY A 8 -1.21 29.18 -0.70
CA GLY A 8 -1.17 27.78 -0.96
C GLY A 8 -2.14 27.04 -0.02
N LYS A 9 -3.30 26.67 -0.51
CA LYS A 9 -4.21 25.73 0.11
C LYS A 9 -3.98 24.36 -0.50
N LEU A 10 -3.19 23.56 0.20
CA LEU A 10 -3.37 22.12 0.22
C LEU A 10 -4.77 21.88 0.78
N HIS A 11 -5.75 21.77 -0.03
CA HIS A 11 -7.03 21.18 0.36
C HIS A 11 -7.91 21.07 -0.86
N LYS A 12 -8.29 19.86 -1.12
CA LYS A 12 -9.32 19.53 -2.09
C LYS A 12 -9.04 20.02 -3.48
N ASN A 13 -8.55 19.15 -4.27
CA ASN A 13 -8.91 19.14 -5.65
C ASN A 13 -10.41 18.80 -5.82
N ILE A 14 -11.25 19.27 -4.91
CA ILE A 14 -12.70 19.33 -5.03
C ILE A 14 -13.07 20.81 -5.10
N ILE A 15 -12.74 21.47 -6.19
CA ILE A 15 -13.44 22.67 -6.62
C ILE A 15 -14.56 22.15 -7.51
N SER A 16 -15.80 22.19 -7.02
CA SER A 16 -17.02 21.80 -7.74
C SER A 16 -17.23 20.31 -8.04
N GLY A 17 -16.78 19.37 -7.19
CA GLY A 17 -17.05 17.93 -7.41
C GLY A 17 -16.23 17.29 -8.53
N VAL A 18 -15.22 17.95 -9.05
CA VAL A 18 -14.30 17.44 -10.08
C VAL A 18 -13.02 16.96 -9.38
N PHE A 19 -12.72 15.68 -9.52
CA PHE A 19 -11.45 15.10 -9.12
C PHE A 19 -10.34 15.70 -10.00
N MET A 20 -9.32 16.36 -9.43
CA MET A 20 -8.17 16.78 -10.23
C MET A 20 -7.20 15.62 -10.36
N LYS A 21 -7.13 15.03 -11.54
CA LYS A 21 -6.25 13.92 -11.89
C LYS A 21 -4.75 14.22 -11.78
N PHE A 22 -4.37 15.47 -11.78
CA PHE A 22 -2.96 15.87 -11.81
C PHE A 22 -2.71 17.09 -10.93
N PHE A 23 -1.72 16.97 -10.05
CA PHE A 23 -1.18 18.08 -9.27
C PHE A 23 0.17 18.49 -9.85
N GLU A 24 0.30 19.76 -10.28
CA GLU A 24 1.56 20.34 -10.72
C GLU A 24 2.31 20.94 -9.53
N PRO A 25 3.44 20.34 -9.09
CA PRO A 25 4.20 20.90 -7.98
C PRO A 25 4.90 22.18 -8.41
N LYS A 26 4.78 23.22 -7.59
CA LYS A 26 5.39 24.53 -7.86
C LYS A 26 6.91 24.42 -7.84
N ASN A 27 7.56 24.95 -8.90
CA ASN A 27 9.03 24.98 -9.03
C ASN A 27 9.69 23.60 -8.99
N TYR A 28 8.97 22.55 -9.39
CA TYR A 28 9.55 21.22 -9.47
C TYR A 28 10.76 21.19 -10.41
N LYS A 29 11.84 20.60 -9.91
CA LYS A 29 13.05 20.31 -10.71
C LYS A 29 13.48 18.90 -10.45
N GLU A 30 13.71 18.15 -11.51
CA GLU A 30 14.29 16.82 -11.39
C GLU A 30 15.74 16.90 -10.89
N HIS A 31 16.05 16.14 -9.85
CA HIS A 31 17.39 15.99 -9.31
C HIS A 31 18.24 15.00 -10.11
N LEU A 32 17.61 14.06 -10.81
CA LEU A 32 18.26 12.96 -11.52
C LEU A 32 17.80 12.95 -12.98
N SER A 33 18.73 12.72 -13.90
CA SER A 33 18.37 12.42 -15.30
C SER A 33 17.49 11.17 -15.41
N THR A 34 16.83 10.95 -16.55
CA THR A 34 16.03 9.75 -16.78
C THR A 34 16.86 8.47 -16.59
N ILE A 35 18.11 8.44 -17.09
CA ILE A 35 18.99 7.28 -16.94
C ILE A 35 19.46 7.11 -15.49
N ASP A 36 19.84 8.18 -14.81
CA ASP A 36 20.19 8.10 -13.37
C ASP A 36 19.00 7.65 -12.54
N THR A 37 17.78 8.05 -12.91
CA THR A 37 16.55 7.57 -12.30
C THR A 37 16.41 6.06 -12.47
N GLN A 38 16.65 5.49 -13.65
CA GLN A 38 16.62 4.02 -13.86
C GLN A 38 17.68 3.30 -13.01
N VAL A 39 18.90 3.85 -12.92
CA VAL A 39 19.97 3.31 -12.05
C VAL A 39 19.54 3.38 -10.58
N ALA A 40 18.93 4.48 -10.16
CA ALA A 40 18.46 4.67 -8.80
C ALA A 40 17.29 3.73 -8.44
N ILE A 41 16.32 3.51 -9.35
CA ILE A 41 15.24 2.52 -9.16
C ILE A 41 15.83 1.14 -8.88
N LYS A 42 16.81 0.70 -9.68
CA LYS A 42 17.49 -0.59 -9.48
C LYS A 42 18.21 -0.64 -8.13
N LEU A 43 18.91 0.42 -7.76
CA LEU A 43 19.60 0.52 -6.46
C LEU A 43 18.59 0.39 -5.29
N VAL A 44 17.48 1.12 -5.34
CA VAL A 44 16.42 1.06 -4.32
C VAL A 44 15.87 -0.35 -4.22
N LYS A 45 15.42 -0.93 -5.33
CA LYS A 45 14.74 -2.23 -5.34
C LYS A 45 15.65 -3.34 -4.84
N ASP A 46 16.90 -3.44 -5.33
CA ASP A 46 17.84 -4.49 -4.94
C ASP A 46 18.26 -4.44 -3.46
N ASN A 47 18.39 -3.23 -2.92
CA ASN A 47 18.79 -3.09 -1.52
C ASN A 47 17.60 -3.25 -0.58
N PHE A 48 16.42 -2.70 -0.93
CA PHE A 48 15.24 -2.81 -0.09
C PHE A 48 14.83 -4.26 0.13
N GLU A 49 14.70 -5.05 -0.93
CA GLU A 49 14.29 -6.45 -0.81
C GLU A 49 15.27 -7.27 0.05
N LYS A 50 16.59 -7.06 -0.12
CA LYS A 50 17.62 -7.76 0.67
C LYS A 50 17.56 -7.37 2.14
N LEU A 51 17.44 -6.08 2.43
CA LEU A 51 17.37 -5.58 3.81
C LEU A 51 16.08 -6.02 4.49
N LEU A 52 14.92 -5.94 3.81
CA LEU A 52 13.64 -6.39 4.33
C LEU A 52 13.66 -7.91 4.61
N ALA A 53 14.15 -8.70 3.64
CA ALA A 53 14.25 -10.14 3.78
C ALA A 53 15.15 -10.56 4.95
N LYS A 54 16.28 -9.90 5.12
CA LYS A 54 17.19 -10.11 6.25
C LYS A 54 16.53 -9.73 7.57
N GLU A 55 15.90 -8.56 7.62
CA GLU A 55 15.32 -8.00 8.85
C GLU A 55 14.15 -8.84 9.35
N LEU A 56 13.27 -9.28 8.47
CA LEU A 56 12.07 -10.04 8.83
C LEU A 56 12.21 -11.56 8.64
N HIS A 57 13.40 -12.08 8.30
CA HIS A 57 13.64 -13.52 8.04
C HIS A 57 12.73 -14.10 6.95
N LEU A 58 12.67 -13.39 5.81
CA LEU A 58 11.83 -13.76 4.68
C LEU A 58 12.62 -14.49 3.59
N THR A 59 12.01 -15.49 3.00
CA THR A 59 12.51 -16.17 1.80
C THR A 59 11.76 -15.68 0.58
N ARG A 60 12.47 -15.29 -0.48
CA ARG A 60 11.84 -14.91 -1.75
C ARG A 60 11.24 -16.14 -2.43
N VAL A 61 9.98 -16.04 -2.84
CA VAL A 61 9.25 -17.10 -3.53
C VAL A 61 8.64 -16.62 -4.84
N SER A 62 8.37 -17.55 -5.75
CA SER A 62 7.56 -17.28 -6.93
C SER A 62 6.08 -17.23 -6.56
N ALA A 63 5.35 -16.26 -7.08
CA ALA A 63 3.93 -16.09 -6.86
C ALA A 63 3.15 -16.03 -8.18
N PRO A 64 1.84 -16.35 -8.19
CA PRO A 64 1.03 -16.28 -9.38
C PRO A 64 0.72 -14.82 -9.75
N LEU A 65 0.67 -14.53 -11.04
CA LEU A 65 0.11 -13.28 -11.58
C LEU A 65 -1.43 -13.33 -11.61
N PHE A 66 -2.00 -14.52 -11.67
CA PHE A 66 -3.44 -14.75 -11.78
C PHE A 66 -3.87 -15.98 -10.99
N VAL A 67 -5.11 -15.99 -10.56
CA VAL A 67 -5.73 -17.07 -9.77
C VAL A 67 -7.10 -17.43 -10.33
N LEU A 68 -7.61 -18.61 -9.96
CA LEU A 68 -8.99 -18.98 -10.29
C LEU A 68 -9.97 -18.09 -9.52
N ASN A 69 -11.01 -17.61 -10.18
CA ASN A 69 -12.05 -16.75 -9.57
C ASN A 69 -12.68 -17.40 -8.33
N ASN A 70 -12.99 -18.69 -8.38
CA ASN A 70 -13.65 -19.45 -7.30
C ASN A 70 -12.71 -19.82 -6.14
N SER A 71 -11.41 -19.53 -6.24
CA SER A 71 -10.43 -19.86 -5.19
C SER A 71 -10.59 -19.04 -3.91
N GLY A 72 -11.20 -17.86 -4.00
CA GLY A 72 -11.26 -16.88 -2.90
C GLY A 72 -9.93 -16.20 -2.60
N LEU A 73 -8.92 -16.38 -3.45
CA LEU A 73 -7.56 -15.85 -3.21
C LEU A 73 -7.39 -14.42 -3.68
N ASN A 74 -8.15 -13.98 -4.70
CA ASN A 74 -8.05 -12.60 -5.16
C ASN A 74 -8.60 -11.61 -4.13
N ASP A 75 -8.10 -10.39 -4.18
CA ASP A 75 -8.57 -9.29 -3.34
C ASP A 75 -9.70 -8.55 -4.06
N ASN A 76 -10.75 -8.25 -3.33
CA ASN A 76 -11.88 -7.48 -3.86
C ASN A 76 -11.73 -5.98 -3.59
N LEU A 77 -10.57 -5.54 -3.09
CA LEU A 77 -10.27 -4.16 -2.73
C LEU A 77 -11.43 -3.54 -1.91
N ASN A 78 -12.02 -2.46 -2.42
CA ASN A 78 -13.18 -1.80 -1.82
C ASN A 78 -14.53 -2.51 -2.10
N GLY A 79 -14.50 -3.59 -2.91
CA GLY A 79 -15.67 -4.40 -3.26
C GLY A 79 -16.48 -3.89 -4.45
N ILE A 80 -15.97 -2.87 -5.15
CA ILE A 80 -16.59 -2.29 -6.37
C ILE A 80 -15.71 -2.49 -7.61
N GLU A 81 -14.42 -2.68 -7.42
CA GLU A 81 -13.45 -2.90 -8.50
C GLU A 81 -13.60 -4.31 -9.07
N ASN A 82 -13.50 -4.40 -10.40
CA ASN A 82 -13.56 -5.66 -11.10
C ASN A 82 -12.17 -6.07 -11.59
N PRO A 83 -11.72 -7.32 -11.34
CA PRO A 83 -10.45 -7.79 -11.86
C PRO A 83 -10.46 -7.91 -13.39
N VAL A 84 -9.27 -7.94 -13.99
CA VAL A 84 -9.11 -8.37 -15.36
C VAL A 84 -9.26 -9.88 -15.38
N SER A 85 -10.27 -10.37 -16.11
CA SER A 85 -10.58 -11.80 -16.22
C SER A 85 -10.36 -12.31 -17.63
N PHE A 86 -9.95 -13.57 -17.74
CA PHE A 86 -9.77 -14.28 -19.00
C PHE A 86 -9.96 -15.79 -18.80
N THR A 87 -10.01 -16.53 -19.91
CA THR A 87 -10.09 -18.00 -19.90
C THR A 87 -8.78 -18.60 -20.40
N ILE A 88 -8.45 -19.79 -19.92
CA ILE A 88 -7.28 -20.57 -20.35
C ILE A 88 -7.78 -21.74 -21.20
N LYS A 89 -7.11 -22.00 -22.33
CA LYS A 89 -7.51 -23.03 -23.30
C LYS A 89 -7.73 -24.42 -22.67
N ASP A 90 -6.87 -24.80 -21.72
CA ASP A 90 -6.90 -26.14 -21.12
C ASP A 90 -7.85 -26.25 -19.91
N ILE A 91 -8.39 -25.12 -19.43
CA ILE A 91 -9.39 -25.03 -18.36
C ILE A 91 -10.48 -23.99 -18.74
N PRO A 92 -11.21 -24.21 -19.85
CA PRO A 92 -12.08 -23.19 -20.46
C PRO A 92 -13.27 -22.79 -19.59
N ASP A 93 -13.72 -23.67 -18.69
CA ASP A 93 -14.92 -23.48 -17.88
C ASP A 93 -14.64 -22.74 -16.56
N GLU A 94 -13.38 -22.46 -16.25
CA GLU A 94 -12.97 -21.78 -15.02
C GLU A 94 -12.34 -20.42 -15.35
N PRO A 95 -13.03 -19.28 -15.10
CA PRO A 95 -12.45 -17.95 -15.30
C PRO A 95 -11.29 -17.70 -14.35
N VAL A 96 -10.24 -17.09 -14.87
CA VAL A 96 -9.02 -16.69 -14.18
C VAL A 96 -8.99 -15.18 -14.05
N GLU A 97 -8.47 -14.68 -12.96
CA GLU A 97 -8.37 -13.25 -12.67
C GLU A 97 -6.93 -12.86 -12.41
N ILE A 98 -6.47 -11.77 -13.02
CA ILE A 98 -5.22 -11.13 -12.62
C ILE A 98 -5.40 -10.61 -11.18
N VAL A 99 -4.42 -10.86 -10.33
CA VAL A 99 -4.52 -10.51 -8.91
C VAL A 99 -4.57 -8.98 -8.69
N HIS A 100 -5.36 -8.57 -7.69
CA HIS A 100 -5.32 -7.22 -7.14
C HIS A 100 -4.36 -7.12 -5.94
N SER A 101 -4.19 -8.21 -5.19
CA SER A 101 -3.18 -8.41 -4.16
C SER A 101 -2.94 -9.90 -3.92
N LEU A 102 -1.85 -10.23 -3.22
CA LEU A 102 -1.51 -11.61 -2.85
C LEU A 102 -1.71 -11.89 -1.35
N ALA A 103 -2.43 -11.04 -0.63
CA ALA A 103 -2.58 -11.13 0.83
C ALA A 103 -3.04 -12.53 1.29
N LYS A 104 -4.09 -13.07 0.66
CA LYS A 104 -4.62 -14.40 0.98
C LYS A 104 -3.74 -15.54 0.44
N TRP A 105 -3.20 -15.38 -0.76
CA TRP A 105 -2.32 -16.38 -1.37
C TRP A 105 -1.06 -16.62 -0.53
N LYS A 106 -0.41 -15.58 -0.02
CA LYS A 106 0.81 -15.69 0.79
C LYS A 106 0.60 -16.59 2.01
N ARG A 107 -0.51 -16.42 2.71
CA ARG A 107 -0.86 -17.23 3.87
C ARG A 107 -1.08 -18.70 3.50
N MET A 108 -1.71 -18.97 2.36
CA MET A 108 -1.85 -20.33 1.80
C MET A 108 -0.50 -20.93 1.42
N ALA A 109 0.40 -20.12 0.83
CA ALA A 109 1.74 -20.56 0.46
C ALA A 109 2.58 -20.93 1.68
N LEU A 110 2.52 -20.16 2.77
CA LEU A 110 3.20 -20.50 4.03
C LEU A 110 2.77 -21.87 4.57
N ALA A 111 1.47 -22.16 4.58
CA ALA A 111 0.96 -23.47 4.98
C ALA A 111 1.46 -24.58 4.06
N LYS A 112 1.45 -24.34 2.73
CA LYS A 112 1.89 -25.31 1.72
C LYS A 112 3.39 -25.62 1.80
N TYR A 113 4.22 -24.60 2.09
CA TYR A 113 5.68 -24.71 2.09
C TYR A 113 6.25 -25.22 3.42
N GLY A 114 5.42 -25.38 4.45
CA GLY A 114 5.83 -25.95 5.73
C GLY A 114 6.81 -25.07 6.50
N LEU A 115 6.71 -23.76 6.37
CA LEU A 115 7.54 -22.83 7.13
C LEU A 115 7.15 -22.82 8.62
N SER A 116 8.13 -22.56 9.48
CA SER A 116 7.97 -22.53 10.93
C SER A 116 7.65 -21.14 11.46
N PRO A 117 7.14 -21.00 12.70
CA PRO A 117 7.00 -19.70 13.35
C PRO A 117 8.29 -18.88 13.29
N THR A 118 8.18 -17.57 13.09
CA THR A 118 9.26 -16.60 12.87
C THR A 118 9.96 -16.69 11.51
N GLN A 119 9.52 -17.56 10.61
CA GLN A 119 9.91 -17.60 9.21
C GLN A 119 8.80 -17.05 8.33
N GLY A 120 9.16 -16.43 7.22
CA GLY A 120 8.22 -15.84 6.30
C GLY A 120 8.67 -15.94 4.84
N LEU A 121 7.85 -15.40 3.99
CA LEU A 121 8.12 -15.29 2.55
C LEU A 121 7.88 -13.86 2.06
N TYR A 122 8.49 -13.50 0.95
CA TYR A 122 8.10 -12.34 0.17
C TYR A 122 8.17 -12.67 -1.33
N THR A 123 7.50 -11.85 -2.11
CA THR A 123 7.50 -11.95 -3.56
C THR A 123 7.38 -10.57 -4.20
N ASP A 124 7.84 -10.47 -5.44
CA ASP A 124 7.54 -9.33 -6.31
C ASP A 124 6.14 -9.53 -6.89
N MET A 125 5.15 -8.87 -6.32
CA MET A 125 3.79 -8.89 -6.82
C MET A 125 3.65 -7.88 -7.95
N ASN A 126 2.99 -8.31 -9.03
CA ASN A 126 2.50 -7.44 -10.08
C ASN A 126 0.98 -7.60 -10.16
N ALA A 127 0.26 -6.48 -10.17
CA ALA A 127 -1.20 -6.45 -10.23
C ALA A 127 -1.70 -5.48 -11.28
N ILE A 128 -2.90 -5.71 -11.79
CA ILE A 128 -3.60 -4.77 -12.67
C ILE A 128 -4.91 -4.38 -12.01
N ARG A 129 -5.03 -3.11 -11.65
CA ARG A 129 -6.23 -2.49 -11.10
C ARG A 129 -6.85 -1.59 -12.17
N LYS A 130 -7.57 -2.21 -13.10
CA LYS A 130 -8.09 -1.52 -14.31
C LYS A 130 -9.08 -0.40 -14.03
N ASP A 131 -9.73 -0.43 -12.87
CA ASP A 131 -10.73 0.55 -12.43
C ASP A 131 -10.12 1.61 -11.48
N GLU A 132 -8.76 1.64 -11.36
CA GLU A 132 -8.05 2.63 -10.53
C GLU A 132 -8.19 4.05 -11.09
N GLU A 133 -8.43 5.02 -10.21
CA GLU A 133 -8.40 6.44 -10.58
C GLU A 133 -6.95 6.91 -10.64
N LEU A 134 -6.52 7.29 -11.86
CA LEU A 134 -5.15 7.72 -12.10
C LEU A 134 -4.90 9.13 -11.60
N ASP A 135 -3.81 9.30 -10.85
CA ASP A 135 -3.30 10.59 -10.40
C ASP A 135 -1.76 10.57 -10.32
N ASN A 136 -1.16 11.52 -9.61
CA ASN A 136 0.30 11.58 -9.45
C ASN A 136 0.90 10.34 -8.77
N THR A 137 0.12 9.60 -7.97
CA THR A 137 0.58 8.51 -7.09
C THR A 137 -0.03 7.14 -7.42
N HIS A 138 -1.05 7.10 -8.31
CA HIS A 138 -1.78 5.90 -8.68
C HIS A 138 -1.58 5.52 -10.15
N SER A 139 -1.38 4.22 -10.39
CA SER A 139 -1.26 3.60 -11.71
C SER A 139 -2.13 2.35 -11.78
N ILE A 140 -2.64 2.03 -12.97
CA ILE A 140 -3.35 0.75 -13.20
C ILE A 140 -2.43 -0.47 -13.03
N TYR A 141 -1.14 -0.32 -13.26
CA TYR A 141 -0.13 -1.33 -12.96
C TYR A 141 0.46 -1.06 -11.59
N VAL A 142 0.34 -2.03 -10.68
CA VAL A 142 0.81 -1.94 -9.29
C VAL A 142 1.89 -2.98 -9.05
N ASP A 143 3.02 -2.55 -8.49
CA ASP A 143 4.13 -3.41 -8.07
C ASP A 143 4.36 -3.28 -6.56
N GLN A 144 4.47 -4.43 -5.86
CA GLN A 144 4.71 -4.46 -4.42
C GLN A 144 5.72 -5.53 -4.05
N TRP A 145 6.49 -5.29 -2.98
CA TRP A 145 7.04 -6.39 -2.19
C TRP A 145 5.94 -6.86 -1.26
N ASP A 146 5.35 -7.97 -1.62
CA ASP A 146 4.31 -8.62 -0.83
C ASP A 146 4.96 -9.62 0.11
N TRP A 147 4.82 -9.42 1.40
CA TRP A 147 5.46 -10.24 2.43
C TRP A 147 4.46 -10.82 3.42
N GLU A 148 4.82 -11.95 4.05
CA GLU A 148 4.01 -12.62 5.05
C GLU A 148 4.92 -13.41 5.99
N LEU A 149 4.70 -13.29 7.32
CA LEU A 149 5.49 -13.89 8.39
C LEU A 149 4.59 -14.72 9.30
N ILE A 150 4.97 -15.96 9.63
CA ILE A 150 4.26 -16.77 10.60
C ILE A 150 4.54 -16.24 12.01
N ILE A 151 3.48 -16.03 12.79
CA ILE A 151 3.55 -15.55 14.16
C ILE A 151 2.97 -16.59 15.13
N LYS A 152 3.36 -16.46 16.39
CA LYS A 152 2.75 -17.24 17.48
C LYS A 152 1.49 -16.53 17.98
N LYS A 153 0.64 -17.24 18.70
CA LYS A 153 -0.62 -16.71 19.24
C LYS A 153 -0.40 -15.53 20.19
N GLU A 154 0.63 -15.58 21.01
CA GLU A 154 1.01 -14.52 21.94
C GLU A 154 1.46 -13.22 21.23
N ASN A 155 1.86 -13.30 19.97
CA ASN A 155 2.26 -12.13 19.14
C ASN A 155 1.07 -11.42 18.48
N ARG A 156 -0.15 -11.90 18.69
CA ARG A 156 -1.35 -11.30 18.09
C ARG A 156 -1.82 -10.10 18.94
N ASN A 157 -1.06 -9.01 18.89
CA ASN A 157 -1.31 -7.77 19.63
C ASN A 157 -0.66 -6.54 18.96
N LEU A 158 -1.06 -5.35 19.39
CA LEU A 158 -0.58 -4.08 18.85
C LEU A 158 0.92 -3.84 19.09
N ASP A 159 1.47 -4.30 20.20
CA ASP A 159 2.89 -4.09 20.49
C ASP A 159 3.78 -4.87 19.52
N PHE A 160 3.37 -6.09 19.16
CA PHE A 160 4.05 -6.86 18.13
C PHE A 160 3.93 -6.19 16.76
N LEU A 161 2.74 -5.69 16.38
CA LEU A 161 2.55 -4.93 15.15
C LEU A 161 3.48 -3.71 15.09
N LYS A 162 3.50 -2.90 16.15
CA LYS A 162 4.39 -1.73 16.26
C LYS A 162 5.87 -2.11 16.16
N ASN A 163 6.26 -3.23 16.77
CA ASN A 163 7.63 -3.74 16.65
C ASN A 163 8.00 -4.05 15.20
N ILE A 164 7.14 -4.74 14.46
CA ILE A 164 7.38 -5.04 13.04
C ILE A 164 7.44 -3.75 12.20
N VAL A 165 6.55 -2.80 12.45
CA VAL A 165 6.57 -1.49 11.77
C VAL A 165 7.90 -0.76 12.03
N ASN A 166 8.38 -0.72 13.26
CA ASN A 166 9.67 -0.10 13.58
C ASN A 166 10.84 -0.78 12.85
N ARG A 167 10.82 -2.10 12.71
CA ARG A 167 11.84 -2.84 11.97
C ARG A 167 11.81 -2.49 10.47
N ILE A 168 10.63 -2.38 9.87
CA ILE A 168 10.48 -1.91 8.49
C ILE A 168 10.93 -0.45 8.36
N TRP A 169 10.64 0.38 9.35
CA TRP A 169 11.09 1.77 9.40
C TRP A 169 12.61 1.90 9.37
N LEU A 170 13.32 1.06 10.12
CA LEU A 170 14.79 0.99 10.08
C LEU A 170 15.32 0.58 8.68
N VAL A 171 14.63 -0.31 7.99
CA VAL A 171 14.96 -0.66 6.59
C VAL A 171 14.80 0.57 5.69
N LEU A 172 13.68 1.30 5.80
CA LEU A 172 13.45 2.54 5.03
C LEU A 172 14.54 3.59 5.29
N LYS A 173 14.92 3.80 6.56
CA LYS A 173 16.02 4.69 6.93
C LYS A 173 17.33 4.28 6.29
N LYS A 174 17.62 2.97 6.28
CA LYS A 174 18.84 2.45 5.65
C LYS A 174 18.86 2.63 4.13
N ILE A 175 17.71 2.51 3.48
CA ILE A 175 17.58 2.80 2.04
C ILE A 175 17.83 4.28 1.78
N GLU A 176 17.30 5.17 2.59
CA GLU A 176 17.57 6.61 2.46
C GLU A 176 19.08 6.89 2.53
N GLU A 177 19.80 6.32 3.50
CA GLU A 177 21.27 6.47 3.59
C GLU A 177 21.98 6.03 2.30
N ILE A 178 21.64 4.85 1.78
CA ILE A 178 22.23 4.29 0.55
C ILE A 178 21.97 5.20 -0.66
N ILE A 179 20.77 5.76 -0.76
CA ILE A 179 20.39 6.66 -1.85
C ILE A 179 21.17 7.97 -1.75
N LEU A 180 21.24 8.57 -0.57
CA LEU A 180 21.94 9.85 -0.35
C LEU A 180 23.45 9.72 -0.54
N GLU A 181 24.04 8.59 -0.18
CA GLU A 181 25.46 8.30 -0.46
C GLU A 181 25.72 8.27 -1.98
N ARG A 182 24.85 7.63 -2.75
CA ARG A 182 25.01 7.48 -4.21
C ARG A 182 24.57 8.72 -5.00
N PHE A 183 23.57 9.43 -4.51
CA PHE A 183 22.95 10.60 -5.15
C PHE A 183 22.85 11.79 -4.17
N PRO A 184 23.97 12.44 -3.82
CA PRO A 184 24.00 13.48 -2.79
C PRO A 184 23.24 14.77 -3.15
N ALA A 185 22.72 14.87 -4.37
CA ALA A 185 21.83 15.97 -4.78
C ALA A 185 20.41 15.81 -4.22
N LEU A 186 20.03 14.63 -3.75
CA LEU A 186 18.72 14.38 -3.12
C LEU A 186 18.78 14.79 -1.64
N PRO A 187 17.80 15.55 -1.13
CA PRO A 187 17.72 15.83 0.31
C PRO A 187 17.09 14.66 1.08
N PRO A 188 17.40 14.51 2.38
CA PRO A 188 16.76 13.52 3.23
C PRO A 188 15.27 13.83 3.41
N GLN A 189 14.44 12.77 3.52
CA GLN A 189 12.98 12.86 3.56
C GLN A 189 12.40 12.35 4.89
N LEU A 190 13.00 11.30 5.47
CA LEU A 190 12.42 10.59 6.60
C LEU A 190 12.78 11.24 7.93
N PRO A 191 11.82 11.41 8.86
CA PRO A 191 12.11 11.78 10.25
C PRO A 191 12.82 10.63 10.97
N GLU A 192 13.36 10.91 12.16
CA GLU A 192 14.04 9.90 12.98
C GLU A 192 13.11 8.73 13.33
N ASN A 193 11.92 9.04 13.78
CA ASN A 193 10.92 8.05 14.22
C ASN A 193 9.60 8.20 13.47
N ILE A 194 8.91 7.08 13.28
CA ILE A 194 7.52 7.06 12.82
C ILE A 194 6.59 7.23 14.02
N ILE A 195 5.52 7.99 13.88
CA ILE A 195 4.51 8.21 14.93
C ILE A 195 3.36 7.24 14.75
N PHE A 196 2.99 6.53 15.80
CA PHE A 196 1.84 5.64 15.85
C PHE A 196 0.60 6.40 16.32
N ILE A 197 -0.46 6.34 15.53
CA ILE A 197 -1.74 6.99 15.82
C ILE A 197 -2.88 6.10 15.36
N THR A 198 -3.94 5.96 16.13
CA THR A 198 -5.13 5.21 15.73
C THR A 198 -6.04 6.07 14.85
N SER A 199 -6.85 5.42 14.02
CA SER A 199 -7.87 6.10 13.22
C SER A 199 -8.87 6.88 14.11
N GLN A 200 -9.14 6.39 15.35
CA GLN A 200 -9.98 7.11 16.30
C GLN A 200 -9.28 8.36 16.87
N GLU A 201 -8.00 8.27 17.26
CA GLU A 201 -7.24 9.44 17.72
C GLU A 201 -7.16 10.52 16.62
N LEU A 202 -7.08 10.14 15.35
CA LEU A 202 -7.17 11.09 14.23
C LEU A 202 -8.54 11.77 14.16
N GLU A 203 -9.62 11.03 14.37
CA GLU A 203 -10.96 11.60 14.43
C GLU A 203 -11.12 12.56 15.60
N ASP A 204 -10.65 12.17 16.78
CA ASP A 204 -10.74 12.99 18.00
C ASP A 204 -9.92 14.29 17.86
N LYS A 205 -8.73 14.20 17.23
CA LYS A 205 -7.87 15.37 17.00
C LYS A 205 -8.42 16.31 15.91
N TYR A 206 -9.04 15.77 14.88
CA TYR A 206 -9.53 16.51 13.72
C TYR A 206 -10.99 16.17 13.39
N PRO A 207 -11.97 16.43 14.28
CA PRO A 207 -13.34 15.93 14.17
C PRO A 207 -14.10 16.45 12.94
N ASN A 208 -13.72 17.62 12.44
CA ASN A 208 -14.39 18.28 11.30
C ASN A 208 -13.76 17.96 9.93
N LEU A 209 -12.70 17.17 9.90
CA LEU A 209 -12.01 16.78 8.68
C LEU A 209 -12.46 15.40 8.22
N THR A 210 -12.38 15.16 6.90
CA THR A 210 -12.53 13.83 6.32
C THR A 210 -11.34 12.93 6.72
N PRO A 211 -11.48 11.60 6.66
CA PRO A 211 -10.37 10.69 6.97
C PRO A 211 -9.06 11.03 6.22
N SER A 212 -9.12 11.26 4.93
CA SER A 212 -7.95 11.64 4.12
C SER A 212 -7.35 13.00 4.53
N GLU A 213 -8.18 13.98 4.91
CA GLU A 213 -7.70 15.27 5.43
C GLU A 213 -7.04 15.11 6.81
N ARG A 214 -7.56 14.22 7.67
CA ARG A 214 -6.96 13.88 8.98
C ARG A 214 -5.57 13.30 8.81
N GLU A 215 -5.42 12.35 7.89
CA GLU A 215 -4.11 11.77 7.53
C GLU A 215 -3.15 12.83 6.99
N ALA A 216 -3.63 13.71 6.11
CA ALA A 216 -2.81 14.77 5.52
C ALA A 216 -2.28 15.74 6.60
N GLU A 217 -3.14 16.19 7.53
CA GLU A 217 -2.71 17.09 8.61
C GLU A 217 -1.72 16.40 9.57
N ALA A 218 -2.02 15.17 9.99
CA ALA A 218 -1.12 14.42 10.88
C ALA A 218 0.23 14.09 10.22
N THR A 219 0.22 13.67 8.95
CA THR A 219 1.44 13.36 8.22
C THR A 219 2.26 14.62 7.94
N LYS A 220 1.62 15.73 7.67
CA LYS A 220 2.28 17.03 7.50
C LYS A 220 2.98 17.48 8.78
N GLU A 221 2.33 17.28 9.96
CA GLU A 221 2.88 17.62 11.25
C GLU A 221 4.09 16.73 11.61
N HIS A 222 3.91 15.41 11.49
CA HIS A 222 4.88 14.42 11.98
C HIS A 222 5.86 13.91 10.93
N LYS A 223 5.66 14.21 9.63
CA LYS A 223 6.41 13.76 8.45
C LYS A 223 6.24 12.26 8.15
N ALA A 224 6.01 11.42 9.13
CA ALA A 224 5.69 10.00 8.97
C ALA A 224 4.79 9.51 10.10
N ILE A 225 3.73 8.81 9.75
CA ILE A 225 2.79 8.21 10.68
C ILE A 225 2.51 6.76 10.31
N PHE A 226 2.17 5.95 11.31
CA PHE A 226 1.52 4.67 11.12
C PHE A 226 0.09 4.78 11.66
N VAL A 227 -0.88 4.84 10.76
CA VAL A 227 -2.30 4.91 11.12
C VAL A 227 -2.80 3.51 11.43
N MET A 228 -3.21 3.28 12.67
CA MET A 228 -3.63 1.96 13.14
C MET A 228 -5.15 1.82 13.19
N GLN A 229 -5.62 0.55 13.22
CA GLN A 229 -7.02 0.18 13.43
C GLN A 229 -7.96 0.73 12.36
N VAL A 230 -7.57 0.51 11.11
CA VAL A 230 -8.31 0.93 9.91
C VAL A 230 -9.31 -0.16 9.51
N GLY A 231 -10.52 0.22 9.12
CA GLY A 231 -11.56 -0.68 8.59
C GLY A 231 -12.82 -0.76 9.44
N LYS A 232 -12.73 -0.66 10.76
CA LYS A 232 -13.90 -0.61 11.64
C LYS A 232 -14.59 0.76 11.64
N LYS A 233 -15.83 0.82 12.11
CA LYS A 233 -16.52 2.09 12.38
C LYS A 233 -15.90 2.81 13.57
N LEU A 234 -15.67 4.10 13.40
CA LEU A 234 -15.26 5.01 14.47
C LEU A 234 -16.45 5.37 15.37
N LEU A 235 -16.21 6.11 16.45
CA LEU A 235 -17.26 6.55 17.38
C LEU A 235 -18.34 7.40 16.70
N SER A 236 -18.00 8.13 15.64
CA SER A 236 -18.98 8.85 14.79
C SER A 236 -19.87 7.93 13.96
N GLY A 237 -19.59 6.63 13.89
CA GLY A 237 -20.26 5.68 13.02
C GLY A 237 -19.72 5.63 11.59
N ILE A 238 -18.76 6.48 11.24
CA ILE A 238 -18.08 6.51 9.93
C ILE A 238 -16.86 5.59 9.98
N ARG A 239 -16.52 4.93 8.88
CA ARG A 239 -15.23 4.21 8.76
C ARG A 239 -14.15 5.19 8.32
N HIS A 240 -12.95 5.01 8.88
CA HIS A 240 -11.79 5.81 8.45
C HIS A 240 -11.46 5.54 6.99
N ASP A 241 -11.38 4.26 6.64
CA ASP A 241 -11.23 3.79 5.26
C ASP A 241 -11.96 2.46 5.08
N LYS A 242 -12.17 2.07 3.81
CA LYS A 242 -12.70 0.77 3.45
C LYS A 242 -11.57 -0.25 3.41
N ARG A 243 -11.72 -1.32 4.21
CA ARG A 243 -10.79 -2.45 4.24
C ARG A 243 -11.52 -3.73 3.87
N ALA A 244 -10.88 -4.57 3.05
CA ALA A 244 -11.37 -5.92 2.82
C ALA A 244 -11.49 -6.66 4.16
N PRO A 245 -12.55 -7.48 4.35
CA PRO A 245 -12.84 -8.10 5.64
C PRO A 245 -12.06 -9.41 5.88
N ASP A 246 -11.34 -9.91 4.91
CA ASP A 246 -10.93 -11.30 4.84
C ASP A 246 -9.42 -11.55 4.84
N TYR A 247 -8.60 -10.54 5.16
CA TYR A 247 -7.18 -10.75 5.38
C TYR A 247 -6.62 -9.99 6.59
N ASP A 248 -6.74 -8.68 6.72
CA ASP A 248 -6.26 -7.95 7.90
C ASP A 248 -7.30 -7.90 9.01
N ASP A 249 -6.87 -8.13 10.26
CA ASP A 249 -7.68 -7.82 11.42
C ASP A 249 -7.76 -6.30 11.61
N TRP A 250 -8.96 -5.74 11.59
CA TRP A 250 -9.16 -4.29 11.70
C TRP A 250 -8.72 -3.68 13.03
N GLU A 251 -8.54 -4.49 14.06
CA GLU A 251 -7.97 -4.05 15.34
C GLU A 251 -6.43 -4.09 15.36
N LEU A 252 -5.80 -4.78 14.39
CA LEU A 252 -4.38 -5.11 14.40
C LEU A 252 -3.70 -4.83 13.05
N ASN A 253 -4.12 -3.77 12.38
CA ASN A 253 -3.61 -3.35 11.07
C ASN A 253 -3.22 -1.86 11.06
N GLY A 254 -2.67 -1.42 9.96
CA GLY A 254 -2.43 -0.01 9.68
C GLY A 254 -1.58 0.25 8.45
N ASP A 255 -1.33 1.53 8.21
CA ASP A 255 -0.66 2.04 7.02
C ASP A 255 0.52 2.94 7.37
N ILE A 256 1.67 2.73 6.72
CA ILE A 256 2.80 3.64 6.76
C ILE A 256 2.54 4.75 5.76
N ILE A 257 2.38 5.97 6.24
CA ILE A 257 2.14 7.16 5.45
C ILE A 257 3.24 8.17 5.71
N VAL A 258 3.82 8.71 4.64
CA VAL A 258 4.90 9.70 4.69
C VAL A 258 4.51 10.98 3.97
N TRP A 259 5.09 12.11 4.38
CA TRP A 259 4.86 13.40 3.73
C TRP A 259 5.76 13.61 2.53
N SER A 260 5.20 13.73 1.36
CA SER A 260 5.94 14.13 0.16
C SER A 260 6.16 15.63 0.14
N HIS A 261 7.43 16.07 0.20
CA HIS A 261 7.76 17.49 0.05
C HIS A 261 7.58 18.00 -1.39
N VAL A 262 7.67 17.11 -2.36
CA VAL A 262 7.46 17.44 -3.79
C VAL A 262 5.99 17.70 -4.08
N LEU A 263 5.12 16.79 -3.64
CA LEU A 263 3.68 16.87 -3.89
C LEU A 263 2.92 17.66 -2.80
N GLU A 264 3.59 17.98 -1.68
CA GLU A 264 2.96 18.59 -0.50
C GLU A 264 1.70 17.82 -0.04
N MET A 265 1.77 16.47 -0.07
CA MET A 265 0.68 15.57 0.31
C MET A 265 1.21 14.28 0.94
N PRO A 266 0.34 13.53 1.66
CA PRO A 266 0.72 12.21 2.17
C PRO A 266 0.85 11.20 1.02
N ILE A 267 1.79 10.27 1.18
CA ILE A 267 1.94 9.07 0.33
C ILE A 267 1.92 7.84 1.23
N GLU A 268 0.99 6.94 1.00
CA GLU A 268 0.98 5.61 1.62
C GLU A 268 2.07 4.74 0.96
N LEU A 269 3.05 4.31 1.73
CA LEU A 269 4.12 3.41 1.27
C LEU A 269 3.79 1.94 1.47
N SER A 270 3.02 1.62 2.50
CA SER A 270 2.72 0.24 2.87
C SER A 270 1.42 0.14 3.65
N SER A 271 0.66 -0.90 3.33
CA SER A 271 -0.47 -1.38 4.13
C SER A 271 -0.12 -2.76 4.70
N MET A 272 -0.36 -2.98 6.00
CA MET A 272 -0.03 -4.24 6.67
C MET A 272 -0.91 -4.50 7.89
N GLY A 273 -0.94 -5.77 8.31
CA GLY A 273 -1.66 -6.14 9.53
C GLY A 273 -1.35 -7.55 9.99
N ILE A 274 -1.63 -7.81 11.26
CA ILE A 274 -1.82 -9.15 11.76
C ILE A 274 -3.10 -9.66 11.12
N ARG A 275 -3.01 -10.85 10.52
CA ARG A 275 -4.12 -11.38 9.73
C ARG A 275 -5.25 -11.86 10.63
N VAL A 276 -6.47 -11.85 10.07
CA VAL A 276 -7.66 -12.35 10.78
C VAL A 276 -7.44 -13.79 11.28
N ASP A 277 -7.90 -14.06 12.49
CA ASP A 277 -8.24 -15.41 12.95
C ASP A 277 -9.69 -15.73 12.58
N GLU A 278 -10.17 -16.90 12.98
CA GLU A 278 -11.55 -17.33 12.69
C GLU A 278 -12.60 -16.40 13.26
N ASN A 279 -12.35 -15.79 14.43
CA ASN A 279 -13.30 -14.88 15.08
C ASN A 279 -13.34 -13.53 14.39
N ALA A 280 -12.18 -12.93 14.13
CA ALA A 280 -12.08 -11.67 13.42
C ALA A 280 -12.63 -11.79 11.99
N LEU A 281 -12.33 -12.89 11.27
CA LEU A 281 -12.88 -13.15 9.95
C LEU A 281 -14.41 -13.16 9.97
N LYS A 282 -15.01 -13.96 10.87
CA LYS A 282 -16.47 -14.06 10.99
C LYS A 282 -17.10 -12.72 11.27
N TYR A 283 -16.60 -12.00 12.29
CA TYR A 283 -17.08 -10.67 12.65
C TYR A 283 -17.01 -9.68 11.48
N GLN A 284 -15.88 -9.61 10.78
CA GLN A 284 -15.68 -8.65 9.70
C GLN A 284 -16.55 -8.96 8.47
N LEU A 285 -16.75 -10.24 8.14
CA LEU A 285 -17.65 -10.67 7.07
C LEU A 285 -19.12 -10.36 7.39
N GLU A 286 -19.55 -10.56 8.65
CA GLU A 286 -20.89 -10.20 9.12
C GLU A 286 -21.11 -8.69 9.07
N GLU A 287 -20.15 -7.90 9.52
CA GLU A 287 -20.23 -6.42 9.52
C GLU A 287 -20.35 -5.84 8.10
N LEU A 288 -19.76 -6.47 7.10
CA LEU A 288 -19.89 -6.07 5.69
C LEU A 288 -20.99 -6.83 4.93
N LYS A 289 -21.68 -7.78 5.58
CA LYS A 289 -22.78 -8.58 4.99
C LYS A 289 -22.31 -9.40 3.77
N VAL A 290 -21.12 -10.00 3.83
CA VAL A 290 -20.51 -10.82 2.78
C VAL A 290 -20.14 -12.22 3.29
N THR A 291 -20.97 -12.79 4.16
CA THR A 291 -20.75 -14.09 4.80
C THR A 291 -20.75 -15.27 3.84
N ASP A 292 -21.28 -15.12 2.64
CA ASP A 292 -21.21 -16.10 1.54
C ASP A 292 -19.77 -16.46 1.17
N ARG A 293 -18.79 -15.56 1.40
CA ARG A 293 -17.35 -15.83 1.21
C ARG A 293 -16.82 -16.97 2.07
N LEU A 294 -17.48 -17.30 3.19
CA LEU A 294 -17.12 -18.47 4.02
C LEU A 294 -17.18 -19.79 3.24
N ASN A 295 -17.87 -19.84 2.09
CA ASN A 295 -17.94 -21.00 1.22
C ASN A 295 -16.72 -21.16 0.29
N LEU A 296 -15.83 -20.16 0.18
CA LEU A 296 -14.63 -20.19 -0.66
C LEU A 296 -13.52 -21.00 0.03
N ASP A 297 -12.61 -21.59 -0.77
CA ASP A 297 -11.57 -22.51 -0.29
C ASP A 297 -10.64 -21.88 0.78
N PHE A 298 -10.16 -20.67 0.55
CA PHE A 298 -9.33 -19.93 1.52
C PHE A 298 -10.02 -19.78 2.87
N HIS A 299 -11.29 -19.33 2.86
CA HIS A 299 -12.05 -19.05 4.08
C HIS A 299 -12.36 -20.33 4.85
N LYS A 300 -12.74 -21.42 4.16
CA LYS A 300 -12.94 -22.73 4.79
C LYS A 300 -11.68 -23.22 5.49
N LYS A 301 -10.52 -23.12 4.82
CA LYS A 301 -9.24 -23.55 5.43
C LYS A 301 -8.88 -22.72 6.66
N LEU A 302 -9.19 -21.42 6.64
CA LEU A 302 -8.99 -20.55 7.79
C LEU A 302 -9.90 -20.95 8.95
N MET A 303 -11.19 -21.11 8.71
CA MET A 303 -12.16 -21.54 9.73
C MET A 303 -11.86 -22.93 10.31
N ASP A 304 -11.27 -23.80 9.50
CA ASP A 304 -10.83 -25.16 9.93
C ASP A 304 -9.46 -25.16 10.65
N ASN A 305 -8.88 -23.97 10.94
CA ASN A 305 -7.55 -23.82 11.55
C ASN A 305 -6.41 -24.55 10.75
N LYS A 306 -6.56 -24.61 9.41
CA LYS A 306 -5.55 -25.20 8.51
C LYS A 306 -4.50 -24.21 8.04
N LEU A 307 -4.64 -22.92 8.38
CA LEU A 307 -3.71 -21.86 8.02
C LEU A 307 -3.00 -21.30 9.26
N PRO A 308 -1.70 -20.98 9.16
CA PRO A 308 -0.96 -20.41 10.28
C PRO A 308 -1.48 -19.00 10.65
N LEU A 309 -1.27 -18.60 11.90
CA LEU A 309 -1.40 -17.18 12.28
C LEU A 309 -0.23 -16.40 11.68
N THR A 310 -0.53 -15.27 11.07
CA THR A 310 0.46 -14.50 10.32
C THR A 310 0.29 -12.99 10.51
N ILE A 311 1.37 -12.27 10.24
CA ILE A 311 1.40 -10.84 9.95
C ILE A 311 1.95 -10.65 8.55
N GLY A 312 1.43 -9.71 7.80
CA GLY A 312 1.95 -9.45 6.46
C GLY A 312 1.48 -8.12 5.91
N GLY A 313 1.98 -7.78 4.74
CA GLY A 313 1.66 -6.52 4.08
C GLY A 313 2.13 -6.48 2.64
N GLY A 314 1.76 -5.38 1.97
CA GLY A 314 2.30 -4.98 0.68
C GLY A 314 3.04 -3.66 0.82
N ILE A 315 4.22 -3.57 0.26
CA ILE A 315 5.04 -2.36 0.24
C ILE A 315 5.20 -1.94 -1.21
N GLY A 316 4.67 -0.74 -1.56
CA GLY A 316 4.67 -0.26 -2.94
C GLY A 316 6.07 0.04 -3.46
N GLN A 317 6.58 -0.78 -4.41
CA GLN A 317 7.93 -0.62 -4.95
C GLN A 317 8.08 0.73 -5.65
N SER A 318 7.17 1.04 -6.56
CA SER A 318 7.20 2.29 -7.32
C SER A 318 6.91 3.51 -6.45
N ARG A 319 6.04 3.41 -5.44
CA ARG A 319 5.81 4.50 -4.46
C ARG A 319 7.04 4.81 -3.63
N ILE A 320 7.78 3.80 -3.19
CA ILE A 320 9.07 3.97 -2.49
C ILE A 320 10.09 4.66 -3.41
N CYS A 321 10.22 4.21 -4.66
CA CYS A 321 11.09 4.85 -5.63
C CYS A 321 10.68 6.31 -5.88
N MET A 322 9.39 6.58 -6.07
CA MET A 322 8.86 7.92 -6.26
C MET A 322 9.21 8.84 -5.08
N PHE A 323 8.97 8.37 -3.86
CA PHE A 323 9.23 9.12 -2.64
C PHE A 323 10.71 9.45 -2.48
N PHE A 324 11.58 8.46 -2.46
CA PHE A 324 13.02 8.69 -2.22
C PHE A 324 13.73 9.44 -3.36
N LEU A 325 13.30 9.22 -4.60
CA LEU A 325 13.89 9.92 -5.76
C LEU A 325 13.21 11.26 -6.05
N GLN A 326 12.30 11.69 -5.18
CA GLN A 326 11.60 12.97 -5.21
C GLN A 326 10.94 13.26 -6.55
N LYS A 327 10.18 12.29 -7.02
CA LYS A 327 9.44 12.40 -8.28
C LYS A 327 8.04 12.97 -8.08
N ALA A 328 7.61 13.77 -9.03
CA ALA A 328 6.32 14.42 -9.02
C ALA A 328 5.17 13.53 -9.54
N HIS A 329 5.50 12.46 -10.26
CA HIS A 329 4.52 11.53 -10.81
C HIS A 329 5.07 10.10 -10.81
N ILE A 330 4.22 9.14 -10.44
CA ILE A 330 4.62 7.73 -10.36
C ILE A 330 5.11 7.20 -11.72
N GLY A 331 4.62 7.73 -12.82
CA GLY A 331 5.08 7.42 -14.17
C GLY A 331 6.54 7.76 -14.46
N GLN A 332 7.22 8.54 -13.60
CA GLN A 332 8.65 8.80 -13.72
C GLN A 332 9.52 7.65 -13.20
N VAL A 333 8.93 6.73 -12.45
CA VAL A 333 9.61 5.56 -11.87
C VAL A 333 8.96 4.23 -12.24
N HIS A 334 7.82 4.27 -12.93
CA HIS A 334 7.02 3.10 -13.26
C HIS A 334 6.41 3.23 -14.65
N ALA A 335 6.89 2.44 -15.60
CA ALA A 335 6.33 2.40 -16.95
C ALA A 335 4.92 1.82 -16.93
N SER A 336 3.96 2.58 -17.42
CA SER A 336 2.54 2.23 -17.45
C SER A 336 1.84 2.92 -18.62
N LEU A 337 0.50 2.90 -18.62
CA LEU A 337 -0.32 3.60 -19.59
C LEU A 337 -1.01 4.79 -18.91
N TRP A 338 -1.01 5.91 -19.61
CA TRP A 338 -1.58 7.17 -19.16
C TRP A 338 -2.53 7.71 -20.22
N ASP A 339 -3.57 8.42 -19.81
CA ASP A 339 -4.45 9.12 -20.74
C ASP A 339 -3.73 10.34 -21.35
N ASN A 340 -4.24 10.81 -22.50
CA ASN A 340 -3.62 11.91 -23.23
C ASN A 340 -3.55 13.22 -22.44
N GLU A 341 -4.52 13.47 -21.55
CA GLU A 341 -4.53 14.66 -20.71
C GLU A 341 -3.38 14.64 -19.71
N THR A 342 -3.19 13.52 -19.02
CA THR A 342 -2.06 13.30 -18.10
C THR A 342 -0.71 13.45 -18.81
N ILE A 343 -0.56 12.87 -20.00
CA ILE A 343 0.67 12.98 -20.81
C ILE A 343 0.98 14.44 -21.14
N GLU A 344 -0.02 15.21 -21.61
CA GLU A 344 0.17 16.62 -21.97
C GLU A 344 0.44 17.51 -20.75
N LEU A 345 -0.20 17.24 -19.60
CA LEU A 345 0.07 17.96 -18.35
C LEU A 345 1.49 17.69 -17.84
N CYS A 346 1.91 16.44 -17.82
CA CYS A 346 3.29 16.06 -17.46
C CYS A 346 4.32 16.73 -18.36
N LYS A 347 4.08 16.73 -19.68
CA LYS A 347 4.96 17.37 -20.65
C LYS A 347 5.06 18.90 -20.42
N LYS A 348 3.96 19.59 -20.14
CA LYS A 348 3.96 21.02 -19.80
C LYS A 348 4.74 21.33 -18.51
N ALA A 349 4.65 20.43 -17.54
CA ALA A 349 5.37 20.53 -16.27
C ALA A 349 6.82 20.04 -16.34
N ASN A 350 7.34 19.64 -17.51
CA ASN A 350 8.65 18.99 -17.70
C ASN A 350 8.84 17.70 -16.87
N ILE A 351 7.75 16.97 -16.68
CA ILE A 351 7.76 15.65 -16.03
C ILE A 351 7.83 14.58 -17.13
N ILE A 352 8.91 13.80 -17.13
CA ILE A 352 9.16 12.76 -18.13
C ILE A 352 8.58 11.43 -17.63
N LEU A 353 7.52 10.97 -18.27
CA LEU A 353 6.95 9.62 -18.03
C LEU A 353 7.80 8.57 -18.74
N LEU A 354 7.98 7.38 -18.11
CA LEU A 354 8.72 6.23 -18.65
C LEU A 354 7.91 5.47 -19.68
#